data_f0f27521e88d73234fae3e83d159f453
#
_entry.id   f0f27521e88d73234fae3e83d159f453
#
_cell.length_a   1.000
_cell.length_b   1.000
_cell.length_c   1.000
_cell.angle_alpha   90.00
_cell.angle_beta   90.00
_cell.angle_gamma   90.00
#
_symmetry.space_group_name_H-M   'P 1'
#
loop_
_entity.id
_entity.type
_entity.pdbx_description
1 polymer ?
#
loop_
_entity_poly.entity_id
_entity_poly.type
_entity_poly.pdbx_seq_one_letter_code
_entity_poly.pdbx_strand_id
1 'polypeptide(L)'
;IEPSGPVGLRFLEEAATACREGGADLVWKWPTVTRRGFLDAAAPLLPSLYDAGIHGVMVSGMGAADAVRNAEPRMRLYGAAGLNVWNHRTAGSLSALFLRCTVSPELPAADAAELAGSVGNTPELEVIVQGTIEAMVTEDRLVAAVAGEEPGNRFLGLEDQRRRIFPLRHDSEGRNYIANAVETCLID
;
A
#
# COMPACT_ATOMS: atom_id res chain seq x y z
N ILE A 1 -4.54 -6.08 4.08
CA ILE A 1 -4.74 -7.37 4.74
C ILE A 1 -3.39 -8.05 4.74
N GLU A 2 -2.85 -8.28 5.91
CA GLU A 2 -1.61 -9.04 6.06
C GLU A 2 -1.93 -10.52 5.88
N PRO A 3 -1.22 -11.24 5.01
CA PRO A 3 -1.40 -12.67 4.86
C PRO A 3 -0.64 -13.39 5.97
N SER A 4 -1.03 -13.18 7.20
CA SER A 4 -0.49 -13.95 8.32
C SER A 4 -1.29 -15.26 8.47
N GLY A 5 -0.94 -16.26 7.65
CA GLY A 5 -1.46 -17.62 7.78
C GLY A 5 -2.71 -17.93 6.93
N PRO A 6 -3.28 -19.16 7.10
CA PRO A 6 -4.37 -19.69 6.26
C PRO A 6 -5.67 -18.86 6.30
N VAL A 7 -5.89 -18.05 7.34
CA VAL A 7 -7.05 -17.17 7.46
C VAL A 7 -6.98 -16.01 6.45
N GLY A 8 -5.79 -15.48 6.18
CA GLY A 8 -5.62 -14.39 5.24
C GLY A 8 -5.88 -14.79 3.78
N LEU A 9 -5.48 -15.99 3.39
CA LEU A 9 -5.72 -16.55 2.06
C LEU A 9 -7.20 -16.72 1.78
N ARG A 10 -7.90 -17.40 2.69
CA ARG A 10 -9.34 -17.64 2.55
C ARG A 10 -10.11 -16.34 2.44
N PHE A 11 -9.74 -15.33 3.21
CA PHE A 11 -10.35 -14.01 3.11
C PHE A 11 -10.10 -13.37 1.73
N LEU A 12 -8.89 -13.49 1.18
CA LEU A 12 -8.57 -12.97 -0.16
C LEU A 12 -9.38 -13.69 -1.24
N GLU A 13 -9.53 -15.00 -1.16
CA GLU A 13 -10.34 -15.80 -2.09
C GLU A 13 -11.85 -15.43 -2.03
N GLU A 14 -12.38 -15.27 -0.82
CA GLU A 14 -13.77 -14.82 -0.60
C GLU A 14 -13.98 -13.40 -1.14
N ALA A 15 -13.03 -12.48 -0.88
CA ALA A 15 -13.06 -11.11 -1.41
C ALA A 15 -12.97 -11.09 -2.95
N ALA A 16 -12.10 -11.92 -3.54
CA ALA A 16 -11.99 -12.02 -5.00
C ALA A 16 -13.29 -12.50 -5.64
N THR A 17 -13.96 -13.44 -5.00
CA THR A 17 -15.27 -13.93 -5.46
C THR A 17 -16.33 -12.83 -5.41
N ALA A 18 -16.43 -12.11 -4.28
CA ALA A 18 -17.38 -11.02 -4.12
C ALA A 18 -17.13 -9.87 -5.11
N CYS A 19 -15.86 -9.51 -5.33
CA CYS A 19 -15.50 -8.48 -6.32
C CYS A 19 -15.87 -8.90 -7.73
N ARG A 20 -15.62 -10.14 -8.11
CA ARG A 20 -15.97 -10.68 -9.44
C ARG A 20 -17.49 -10.68 -9.66
N GLU A 21 -18.27 -11.06 -8.66
CA GLU A 21 -19.74 -11.02 -8.72
C GLU A 21 -20.27 -9.59 -8.84
N GLY A 22 -19.59 -8.63 -8.22
CA GLY A 22 -19.88 -7.20 -8.30
C GLY A 22 -19.29 -6.49 -9.52
N GLY A 23 -18.59 -7.20 -10.42
CA GLY A 23 -17.94 -6.61 -11.60
C GLY A 23 -16.77 -5.67 -11.28
N ALA A 24 -16.11 -5.87 -10.14
CA ALA A 24 -14.95 -5.09 -9.69
C ALA A 24 -13.66 -5.94 -9.70
N ASP A 25 -12.54 -5.27 -9.95
CA ASP A 25 -11.20 -5.88 -9.80
C ASP A 25 -10.72 -5.79 -8.35
N LEU A 26 -10.17 -6.89 -7.83
CA LEU A 26 -9.49 -6.91 -6.54
C LEU A 26 -7.99 -6.74 -6.73
N VAL A 27 -7.42 -5.72 -6.09
CA VAL A 27 -5.97 -5.51 -6.02
C VAL A 27 -5.49 -5.75 -4.59
N TRP A 28 -4.55 -6.66 -4.44
CA TRP A 28 -3.95 -6.92 -3.13
C TRP A 28 -2.83 -5.92 -2.85
N LYS A 29 -3.05 -5.02 -1.90
CA LYS A 29 -2.01 -4.09 -1.46
C LYS A 29 -1.09 -4.74 -0.44
N TRP A 30 0.20 -4.80 -0.75
CA TRP A 30 1.24 -5.26 0.15
C TRP A 30 1.61 -4.17 1.18
N PRO A 31 2.20 -4.55 2.33
CA PRO A 31 2.68 -3.59 3.31
C PRO A 31 3.65 -2.58 2.69
N THR A 32 3.66 -1.34 3.20
CA THR A 32 4.55 -0.27 2.72
C THR A 32 6.02 -0.69 2.86
N VAL A 33 6.38 -1.34 3.97
CA VAL A 33 7.69 -1.95 4.17
C VAL A 33 7.57 -3.46 4.01
N THR A 34 8.20 -4.01 2.97
CA THR A 34 8.28 -5.45 2.72
C THR A 34 9.66 -5.97 3.07
N ARG A 35 9.77 -6.86 4.04
CA ARG A 35 10.99 -7.55 4.43
C ARG A 35 11.04 -8.94 3.81
N ARG A 36 12.22 -9.55 3.87
CA ARG A 36 12.47 -10.86 3.31
C ARG A 36 11.44 -11.91 3.77
N GLY A 37 11.14 -11.95 5.07
CA GLY A 37 10.17 -12.92 5.62
C GLY A 37 8.79 -12.77 5.01
N PHE A 38 8.32 -11.53 4.79
CA PHE A 38 7.05 -11.29 4.10
C PHE A 38 7.12 -11.75 2.63
N LEU A 39 8.18 -11.43 1.91
CA LEU A 39 8.34 -11.82 0.50
C LEU A 39 8.39 -13.35 0.36
N ASP A 40 9.14 -14.04 1.22
CA ASP A 40 9.25 -15.50 1.22
C ASP A 40 7.91 -16.19 1.53
N ALA A 41 7.04 -15.56 2.31
CA ALA A 41 5.70 -16.06 2.61
C ALA A 41 4.66 -15.70 1.53
N ALA A 42 4.69 -14.49 0.98
CA ALA A 42 3.66 -13.97 0.10
C ALA A 42 3.86 -14.35 -1.38
N ALA A 43 5.10 -14.30 -1.88
CA ALA A 43 5.38 -14.54 -3.28
C ALA A 43 4.97 -15.95 -3.77
N PRO A 44 5.19 -17.05 -3.02
CA PRO A 44 4.76 -18.38 -3.44
C PRO A 44 3.25 -18.55 -3.57
N LEU A 45 2.45 -17.65 -2.98
CA LEU A 45 0.99 -17.71 -3.03
C LEU A 45 0.41 -17.08 -4.29
N LEU A 46 1.18 -16.24 -4.97
CA LEU A 46 0.71 -15.43 -6.10
C LEU A 46 0.10 -16.26 -7.25
N PRO A 47 0.67 -17.41 -7.68
CA PRO A 47 0.05 -18.21 -8.72
C PRO A 47 -1.36 -18.69 -8.34
N SER A 48 -1.53 -19.20 -7.13
CA SER A 48 -2.84 -19.68 -6.64
C SER A 48 -3.84 -18.53 -6.50
N LEU A 49 -3.39 -17.36 -6.04
CA LEU A 49 -4.22 -16.16 -5.92
C LEU A 49 -4.63 -15.61 -7.30
N TYR A 50 -3.74 -15.69 -8.28
CA TYR A 50 -4.06 -15.33 -9.65
C TYR A 50 -5.18 -16.20 -10.21
N ASP A 51 -5.07 -17.52 -10.03
CA ASP A 51 -6.06 -18.48 -10.49
C ASP A 51 -7.41 -18.34 -9.72
N ALA A 52 -7.37 -17.85 -8.47
CA ALA A 52 -8.56 -17.49 -7.68
C ALA A 52 -9.23 -16.16 -8.12
N GLY A 53 -8.60 -15.38 -9.02
CA GLY A 53 -9.16 -14.15 -9.57
C GLY A 53 -8.57 -12.86 -9.00
N ILE A 54 -7.46 -12.92 -8.29
CA ILE A 54 -6.70 -11.74 -7.86
C ILE A 54 -5.62 -11.47 -8.91
N HIS A 55 -5.88 -10.54 -9.81
CA HIS A 55 -5.01 -10.28 -10.95
C HIS A 55 -4.06 -9.11 -10.77
N GLY A 56 -4.06 -8.47 -9.59
CA GLY A 56 -3.24 -7.29 -9.33
C GLY A 56 -2.66 -7.23 -7.94
N VAL A 57 -1.43 -6.74 -7.86
CA VAL A 57 -0.73 -6.46 -6.59
C VAL A 57 -0.24 -5.01 -6.59
N MET A 58 -0.51 -4.30 -5.50
CA MET A 58 -0.01 -2.94 -5.28
C MET A 58 1.17 -2.97 -4.31
N VAL A 59 2.29 -2.37 -4.72
CA VAL A 59 3.54 -2.39 -3.97
C VAL A 59 4.13 -1.00 -3.80
N SER A 60 4.89 -0.80 -2.73
CA SER A 60 5.54 0.47 -2.38
C SER A 60 7.04 0.51 -2.70
N GLY A 61 7.60 -0.52 -3.31
CA GLY A 61 9.02 -0.59 -3.60
C GLY A 61 9.38 -1.53 -4.74
N MET A 62 10.49 -1.24 -5.42
CA MET A 62 10.96 -1.99 -6.59
C MET A 62 11.32 -3.45 -6.27
N GLY A 63 11.89 -3.72 -5.07
CA GLY A 63 12.20 -5.09 -4.67
C GLY A 63 10.95 -5.96 -4.49
N ALA A 64 9.84 -5.39 -4.03
CA ALA A 64 8.56 -6.06 -3.97
C ALA A 64 7.99 -6.32 -5.37
N ALA A 65 8.10 -5.34 -6.27
CA ALA A 65 7.67 -5.48 -7.66
C ALA A 65 8.44 -6.61 -8.39
N ASP A 66 9.76 -6.68 -8.18
CA ASP A 66 10.60 -7.74 -8.73
C ASP A 66 10.19 -9.13 -8.19
N ALA A 67 9.93 -9.23 -6.88
CA ALA A 67 9.46 -10.47 -6.27
C ALA A 67 8.12 -10.94 -6.86
N VAL A 68 7.17 -10.02 -7.10
CA VAL A 68 5.89 -10.34 -7.74
C VAL A 68 6.12 -10.85 -9.16
N ARG A 69 6.91 -10.16 -9.97
CA ARG A 69 7.16 -10.55 -11.36
C ARG A 69 7.85 -11.89 -11.49
N ASN A 70 8.77 -12.19 -10.58
CA ASN A 70 9.48 -13.48 -10.59
C ASN A 70 8.58 -14.64 -10.16
N ALA A 71 7.64 -14.40 -9.25
CA ALA A 71 6.73 -15.43 -8.74
C ALA A 71 5.53 -15.68 -9.67
N GLU A 72 4.92 -14.61 -10.21
CA GLU A 72 3.76 -14.68 -11.10
C GLU A 72 3.80 -13.54 -12.14
N PRO A 73 4.40 -13.79 -13.31
CA PRO A 73 4.57 -12.76 -14.35
C PRO A 73 3.26 -12.21 -14.93
N ARG A 74 2.13 -12.93 -14.77
CA ARG A 74 0.80 -12.50 -15.24
C ARG A 74 0.17 -11.44 -14.33
N MET A 75 0.67 -11.29 -13.08
CA MET A 75 0.17 -10.29 -12.14
C MET A 75 0.36 -8.88 -12.68
N ARG A 76 -0.70 -8.07 -12.63
CA ARG A 76 -0.62 -6.63 -12.90
C ARG A 76 0.00 -5.94 -11.69
N LEU A 77 0.96 -5.06 -11.95
CA LEU A 77 1.60 -4.27 -10.90
C LEU A 77 1.00 -2.87 -10.80
N TYR A 78 0.69 -2.49 -9.58
CA TYR A 78 0.22 -1.17 -9.19
C TYR A 78 1.23 -0.55 -8.23
N GLY A 79 1.60 0.68 -8.48
CA GLY A 79 2.54 1.42 -7.64
C GLY A 79 1.80 2.20 -6.56
N ALA A 80 2.09 1.93 -5.28
CA ALA A 80 1.58 2.73 -4.17
C ALA A 80 2.40 4.02 -3.99
N ALA A 81 1.92 4.93 -3.13
CA ALA A 81 2.56 6.23 -2.85
C ALA A 81 4.04 6.13 -2.43
N GLY A 82 4.47 4.99 -1.85
CA GLY A 82 5.86 4.74 -1.49
C GLY A 82 6.85 4.68 -2.67
N LEU A 83 6.37 4.57 -3.92
CA LEU A 83 7.22 4.73 -5.11
C LEU A 83 7.59 6.19 -5.39
N ASN A 84 6.98 7.12 -4.69
CA ASN A 84 7.36 8.53 -4.67
C ASN A 84 7.31 9.21 -6.04
N VAL A 85 6.17 9.07 -6.72
CA VAL A 85 5.97 9.66 -8.05
C VAL A 85 5.70 11.17 -7.94
N TRP A 86 6.72 11.97 -8.27
CA TRP A 86 6.68 13.44 -8.17
C TRP A 86 6.69 14.15 -9.51
N ASN A 87 7.07 13.48 -10.59
CA ASN A 87 7.25 14.09 -11.87
C ASN A 87 7.14 13.08 -13.02
N HIS A 88 7.01 13.60 -14.24
CA HIS A 88 6.87 12.82 -15.45
C HIS A 88 8.04 11.86 -15.74
N ARG A 89 9.26 12.19 -15.28
CA ARG A 89 10.42 11.32 -15.47
C ARG A 89 10.33 10.07 -14.61
N THR A 90 9.94 10.24 -13.34
CA THR A 90 9.67 9.12 -12.43
C THR A 90 8.52 8.26 -12.98
N ALA A 91 7.40 8.88 -13.35
CA ALA A 91 6.26 8.16 -13.93
C ALA A 91 6.67 7.39 -15.19
N GLY A 92 7.39 8.05 -16.12
CA GLY A 92 7.88 7.43 -17.35
C GLY A 92 8.82 6.25 -17.11
N SER A 93 9.71 6.32 -16.11
CA SER A 93 10.60 5.20 -15.77
C SER A 93 9.86 3.98 -15.22
N LEU A 94 8.68 4.18 -14.63
CA LEU A 94 7.84 3.12 -14.08
C LEU A 94 6.86 2.52 -15.09
N SER A 95 6.65 3.19 -16.22
CA SER A 95 5.63 2.82 -17.21
C SER A 95 5.78 1.42 -17.82
N ALA A 96 7.01 0.91 -17.93
CA ALA A 96 7.27 -0.44 -18.44
C ALA A 96 6.90 -1.54 -17.43
N LEU A 97 6.68 -1.19 -16.17
CA LEU A 97 6.49 -2.15 -15.08
C LEU A 97 5.11 -2.06 -14.45
N PHE A 98 4.61 -0.83 -14.27
CA PHE A 98 3.36 -0.57 -13.54
C PHE A 98 2.25 -0.11 -14.48
N LEU A 99 1.06 -0.69 -14.30
CA LEU A 99 -0.15 -0.27 -15.01
C LEU A 99 -0.64 1.09 -14.48
N ARG A 100 -0.61 1.28 -13.17
CA ARG A 100 -1.04 2.50 -12.46
C ARG A 100 -0.08 2.80 -11.34
N CYS A 101 0.15 4.09 -11.07
CA CYS A 101 0.94 4.56 -9.93
C CYS A 101 0.22 5.63 -9.14
N THR A 102 0.22 5.51 -7.82
CA THR A 102 -0.24 6.56 -6.92
C THR A 102 0.80 7.67 -6.86
N VAL A 103 0.38 8.88 -7.18
CA VAL A 103 1.20 10.10 -7.07
C VAL A 103 1.53 10.36 -5.60
N SER A 104 2.69 10.96 -5.32
CA SER A 104 3.05 11.33 -3.95
C SER A 104 1.96 12.22 -3.33
N PRO A 105 1.46 11.86 -2.12
CA PRO A 105 0.44 12.66 -1.45
C PRO A 105 0.96 14.03 -0.97
N GLU A 106 2.26 14.28 -1.07
CA GLU A 106 2.88 15.56 -0.77
C GLU A 106 2.87 16.51 -1.98
N LEU A 107 2.49 16.02 -3.17
CA LEU A 107 2.44 16.85 -4.37
C LEU A 107 1.18 17.73 -4.33
N PRO A 108 1.30 19.07 -4.49
CA PRO A 108 0.15 19.95 -4.59
C PRO A 108 -0.80 19.57 -5.73
N ALA A 109 -2.10 19.82 -5.56
CA ALA A 109 -3.11 19.42 -6.55
C ALA A 109 -2.85 20.02 -7.95
N ALA A 110 -2.35 21.26 -8.01
CA ALA A 110 -2.00 21.91 -9.28
C ALA A 110 -0.85 21.18 -9.99
N ASP A 111 0.19 20.76 -9.24
CA ASP A 111 1.34 20.05 -9.78
C ASP A 111 0.95 18.62 -10.18
N ALA A 112 0.04 17.99 -9.44
CA ALA A 112 -0.51 16.69 -9.80
C ALA A 112 -1.32 16.76 -11.11
N ALA A 113 -2.08 17.82 -11.32
CA ALA A 113 -2.81 18.07 -12.57
C ALA A 113 -1.85 18.31 -13.75
N GLU A 114 -0.78 19.10 -13.56
CA GLU A 114 0.27 19.30 -14.56
C GLU A 114 0.98 17.99 -14.90
N LEU A 115 1.33 17.20 -13.88
CA LEU A 115 1.91 15.89 -14.06
C LEU A 115 0.99 14.97 -14.90
N ALA A 116 -0.30 14.92 -14.59
CA ALA A 116 -1.26 14.15 -15.33
C ALA A 116 -1.36 14.58 -16.81
N GLY A 117 -1.26 15.86 -17.09
CA GLY A 117 -1.22 16.40 -18.45
C GLY A 117 0.08 16.11 -19.21
N SER A 118 1.18 15.87 -18.50
CA SER A 118 2.52 15.68 -19.09
C SER A 118 2.88 14.20 -19.32
N VAL A 119 2.19 13.29 -18.66
CA VAL A 119 2.37 11.84 -18.80
C VAL A 119 1.32 11.32 -19.78
N GLY A 120 1.72 10.43 -20.68
CA GLY A 120 0.77 9.71 -21.54
C GLY A 120 -0.12 8.78 -20.69
N ASN A 121 -0.86 7.91 -21.36
CA ASN A 121 -1.81 7.00 -20.69
C ASN A 121 -1.13 5.88 -19.86
N THR A 122 0.19 5.80 -19.83
CA THR A 122 0.93 4.75 -19.12
C THR A 122 2.14 5.33 -18.38
N PRO A 123 2.29 5.08 -17.07
CA PRO A 123 1.28 4.45 -16.22
C PRO A 123 0.07 5.37 -16.02
N GLU A 124 -1.10 4.80 -15.73
CA GLU A 124 -2.20 5.60 -15.20
C GLU A 124 -1.77 6.25 -13.89
N LEU A 125 -2.20 7.48 -13.65
CA LEU A 125 -1.91 8.17 -12.38
C LEU A 125 -3.14 8.15 -11.46
N GLU A 126 -2.90 7.79 -10.21
CA GLU A 126 -3.88 7.77 -9.14
C GLU A 126 -3.53 8.82 -8.10
N VAL A 127 -4.51 9.61 -7.65
CA VAL A 127 -4.35 10.62 -6.60
C VAL A 127 -5.20 10.23 -5.40
N ILE A 128 -4.64 10.32 -4.19
CA ILE A 128 -5.39 10.15 -2.96
C ILE A 128 -6.15 11.44 -2.70
N VAL A 129 -7.48 11.41 -2.86
CA VAL A 129 -8.32 12.60 -2.69
C VAL A 129 -8.90 12.73 -1.28
N GLN A 130 -9.06 11.62 -0.56
CA GLN A 130 -9.57 11.61 0.81
C GLN A 130 -8.99 10.44 1.59
N GLY A 131 -8.75 10.64 2.88
CA GLY A 131 -8.37 9.60 3.82
C GLY A 131 -7.25 10.01 4.78
N THR A 132 -6.98 9.11 5.71
CA THR A 132 -5.89 9.26 6.66
C THR A 132 -4.60 8.74 6.04
N ILE A 133 -3.70 9.65 5.67
CA ILE A 133 -2.44 9.31 5.01
C ILE A 133 -1.44 8.78 6.02
N GLU A 134 -0.78 7.68 5.67
CA GLU A 134 0.34 7.12 6.40
C GLU A 134 1.56 8.05 6.28
N ALA A 135 1.93 8.66 7.41
CA ALA A 135 3.04 9.63 7.45
C ALA A 135 4.38 8.95 7.76
N MET A 136 4.35 7.85 8.52
CA MET A 136 5.58 7.14 8.92
C MET A 136 5.28 5.66 9.15
N VAL A 137 6.24 4.81 8.78
CA VAL A 137 6.30 3.41 9.20
C VAL A 137 7.61 3.19 9.94
N THR A 138 7.55 2.61 11.14
CA THR A 138 8.75 2.28 11.93
C THR A 138 8.65 0.88 12.53
N GLU A 139 9.80 0.24 12.65
CA GLU A 139 9.97 -1.05 13.34
C GLU A 139 10.38 -0.85 14.82
N ASP A 140 10.46 0.40 15.31
CA ASP A 140 10.71 0.69 16.71
C ASP A 140 9.55 0.21 17.58
N ARG A 141 9.87 -0.37 18.71
CA ARG A 141 8.87 -0.90 19.66
C ARG A 141 8.23 0.21 20.50
N LEU A 142 7.61 1.18 19.80
CA LEU A 142 7.06 2.40 20.44
C LEU A 142 6.05 2.07 21.53
N VAL A 143 5.14 1.14 21.27
CA VAL A 143 4.06 0.82 22.20
C VAL A 143 4.56 -0.02 23.36
N ALA A 144 5.37 -1.05 23.08
CA ALA A 144 5.95 -1.88 24.12
C ALA A 144 6.86 -1.09 25.08
N ALA A 145 7.57 -0.08 24.56
CA ALA A 145 8.41 0.79 25.36
C ALA A 145 7.62 1.63 26.39
N VAL A 146 6.35 1.96 26.10
CA VAL A 146 5.51 2.77 26.99
C VAL A 146 4.55 1.91 27.80
N ALA A 147 3.92 0.92 27.18
CA ALA A 147 2.88 0.10 27.80
C ALA A 147 3.39 -1.20 28.45
N GLY A 148 4.65 -1.59 28.19
CA GLY A 148 5.25 -2.83 28.71
C GLY A 148 4.72 -4.10 28.02
N GLU A 149 3.75 -3.99 27.15
CA GLU A 149 3.12 -5.11 26.45
C GLU A 149 2.97 -4.78 24.96
N GLU A 150 2.99 -5.81 24.11
CA GLU A 150 2.62 -5.65 22.71
C GLU A 150 1.10 -5.46 22.59
N PRO A 151 0.62 -4.39 21.98
CA PRO A 151 -0.80 -3.98 22.04
C PRO A 151 -1.73 -4.86 21.24
N GLY A 152 -1.21 -5.86 20.52
CA GLY A 152 -1.98 -6.58 19.52
C GLY A 152 -2.45 -5.67 18.38
N ASN A 153 -3.50 -6.05 17.69
CA ASN A 153 -4.05 -5.25 16.58
C ASN A 153 -4.99 -4.13 17.11
N ARG A 154 -4.46 -3.22 17.93
CA ARG A 154 -5.20 -2.09 18.49
C ARG A 154 -4.86 -0.79 17.76
N PHE A 155 -5.88 0.06 17.60
CA PHE A 155 -5.66 1.46 17.23
C PHE A 155 -5.26 2.24 18.46
N LEU A 156 -4.15 2.91 18.38
CA LEU A 156 -3.58 3.74 19.42
C LEU A 156 -3.39 5.16 18.87
N GLY A 157 -3.01 6.10 19.70
CA GLY A 157 -2.69 7.45 19.29
C GLY A 157 -1.39 7.92 19.93
N LEU A 158 -0.59 8.61 19.15
CA LEU A 158 0.57 9.37 19.64
C LEU A 158 0.15 10.83 19.77
N GLU A 159 0.25 11.40 20.98
CA GLU A 159 -0.02 12.81 21.22
C GLU A 159 1.28 13.62 21.16
N ASP A 160 1.30 14.69 20.35
CA ASP A 160 2.41 15.62 20.30
C ASP A 160 2.29 16.73 21.38
N GLN A 161 3.33 17.57 21.48
CA GLN A 161 3.35 18.70 22.42
C GLN A 161 2.21 19.74 22.20
N ARG A 162 1.60 19.73 21.02
CA ARG A 162 0.46 20.58 20.65
C ARG A 162 -0.87 19.88 20.81
N ARG A 163 -0.90 18.73 21.50
CA ARG A 163 -2.09 17.88 21.73
C ARG A 163 -2.76 17.37 20.44
N ARG A 164 -2.01 17.25 19.37
CA ARG A 164 -2.51 16.58 18.17
C ARG A 164 -2.28 15.08 18.31
N ILE A 165 -3.33 14.31 17.99
CA ILE A 165 -3.30 12.86 18.08
C ILE A 165 -3.05 12.30 16.69
N PHE A 166 -1.95 11.58 16.54
CA PHE A 166 -1.60 10.84 15.33
C PHE A 166 -2.04 9.39 15.52
N PRO A 167 -3.01 8.90 14.73
CA PRO A 167 -3.43 7.51 14.81
C PRO A 167 -2.24 6.57 14.57
N LEU A 168 -2.13 5.55 15.41
CA LEU A 168 -1.09 4.55 15.34
C LEU A 168 -1.73 3.17 15.22
N ARG A 169 -1.35 2.42 14.20
CA ARG A 169 -1.69 1.02 14.02
C ARG A 169 -0.44 0.18 14.16
N HIS A 170 -0.53 -0.86 14.95
CA HIS A 170 0.52 -1.86 15.09
C HIS A 170 0.13 -3.12 14.34
N ASP A 171 1.06 -3.72 13.59
CA ASP A 171 0.85 -4.97 12.89
C ASP A 171 1.46 -6.19 13.60
N SER A 172 1.13 -7.37 13.12
CA SER A 172 1.62 -8.65 13.68
C SER A 172 3.12 -8.89 13.51
N GLU A 173 3.79 -8.10 12.65
CA GLU A 173 5.24 -8.16 12.44
C GLU A 173 6.01 -7.14 13.30
N GLY A 174 5.31 -6.42 14.19
CA GLY A 174 5.92 -5.46 15.11
C GLY A 174 6.11 -4.06 14.51
N ARG A 175 5.57 -3.78 13.32
CA ARG A 175 5.67 -2.44 12.70
C ARG A 175 4.58 -1.53 13.20
N ASN A 176 4.94 -0.27 13.37
CA ASN A 176 4.02 0.80 13.71
C ASN A 176 3.79 1.70 12.50
N TYR A 177 2.53 1.88 12.14
CA TYR A 177 2.06 2.77 11.08
C TYR A 177 1.46 3.99 11.74
N ILE A 178 2.11 5.13 11.58
CA ILE A 178 1.69 6.42 12.14
C ILE A 178 1.03 7.20 11.01
N ALA A 179 -0.22 7.54 11.20
CA ALA A 179 -0.98 8.31 10.23
C ALA A 179 -1.02 9.79 10.59
N ASN A 180 -1.34 10.65 9.62
CA ASN A 180 -1.52 12.07 9.86
C ASN A 180 -2.62 12.32 10.91
N ALA A 181 -2.41 13.34 11.75
CA ALA A 181 -3.38 13.73 12.77
C ALA A 181 -4.68 14.31 12.19
N VAL A 182 -4.63 14.77 10.95
CA VAL A 182 -5.77 15.34 10.22
C VAL A 182 -6.00 14.51 8.97
N GLU A 183 -7.25 14.17 8.73
CA GLU A 183 -7.66 13.50 7.50
C GLU A 183 -7.42 14.45 6.31
N THR A 184 -6.80 13.90 5.27
CA THR A 184 -6.64 14.63 4.00
C THR A 184 -7.97 14.63 3.26
N CYS A 185 -8.41 15.81 2.80
CA CYS A 185 -9.55 15.97 1.90
C CYS A 185 -9.15 16.94 0.79
N LEU A 186 -9.18 16.48 -0.45
CA LEU A 186 -8.85 17.24 -1.65
C LEU A 186 -10.06 17.34 -2.61
N ILE A 187 -11.27 17.21 -2.07
CA ILE A 187 -12.52 17.16 -2.86
C ILE A 187 -13.17 18.54 -2.99
N ASP A 188 -12.55 19.61 -2.49
CA ASP A 188 -13.08 20.99 -2.54
C ASP A 188 -12.93 21.64 -3.93
#